data_70a7a50bf1ab471721c422e51bf8d5ac
#
_entry.id   70a7a50bf1ab471721c422e51bf8d5ac
#
_cell.length_a   1.000
_cell.length_b   1.000
_cell.length_c   1.000
_cell.angle_alpha   90.00
_cell.angle_beta   90.00
_cell.angle_gamma   90.00
#
_symmetry.space_group_name_H-M   'P 1'
#
loop_
_entity.id
_entity.type
_entity.pdbx_description
1 polymer ?
#
loop_
_entity_poly.entity_id
_entity_poly.type
_entity_poly.pdbx_seq_one_letter_code
_entity_poly.pdbx_strand_id
1 'polypeptide(L)'
;MIFIREATEADNEALQQLNREAPMHGNLTIRVERIPDFFAINRRIGPFKTMLAESGNRIAGVLTIARHPAVLQGKVQEIGVIRDIKIHPDFRGSTALYRLLYTFLQYALSQKWDILYATALKGNAKVISLMGGRAGLPFLVPAGHFVQYNLLPKRRYRGTTRYQILTEEPSADLLSFFNNWY
;
A
#
# COMPACT_ATOMS: atom_id res chain seq x y z
N MET A 1 -22.10 8.88 13.02
CA MET A 1 -21.92 9.41 11.62
C MET A 1 -20.45 9.18 11.21
N ILE A 2 -20.17 8.78 9.97
CA ILE A 2 -18.77 8.60 9.49
C ILE A 2 -18.31 9.87 8.78
N PHE A 3 -17.16 10.39 9.16
CA PHE A 3 -16.48 11.51 8.51
C PHE A 3 -15.19 11.04 7.87
N ILE A 4 -14.76 11.70 6.78
CA ILE A 4 -13.47 11.45 6.14
C ILE A 4 -12.59 12.69 6.31
N ARG A 5 -11.37 12.46 6.77
CA ARG A 5 -10.31 13.49 6.81
C ARG A 5 -8.96 12.91 6.41
N GLU A 6 -8.03 13.79 6.16
CA GLU A 6 -6.63 13.41 6.01
C GLU A 6 -6.01 13.08 7.37
N ALA A 7 -5.15 12.06 7.39
CA ALA A 7 -4.38 11.69 8.56
C ALA A 7 -3.23 12.69 8.79
N THR A 8 -2.88 12.87 10.04
CA THR A 8 -1.73 13.64 10.49
C THR A 8 -0.78 12.76 11.31
N GLU A 9 0.40 13.25 11.63
CA GLU A 9 1.35 12.54 12.50
C GLU A 9 0.76 12.22 13.89
N ALA A 10 -0.19 13.04 14.38
CA ALA A 10 -0.88 12.79 15.64
C ALA A 10 -1.73 11.50 15.62
N ASP A 11 -2.08 10.99 14.44
CA ASP A 11 -2.87 9.76 14.27
C ASP A 11 -2.01 8.49 14.31
N ASN A 12 -0.70 8.63 14.44
CA ASN A 12 0.26 7.53 14.36
C ASN A 12 -0.11 6.36 15.29
N GLU A 13 -0.35 6.63 16.55
CA GLU A 13 -0.65 5.59 17.54
C GLU A 13 -1.98 4.89 17.26
N ALA A 14 -3.02 5.65 16.95
CA ALA A 14 -4.34 5.13 16.63
C ALA A 14 -4.33 4.29 15.34
N LEU A 15 -3.52 4.66 14.34
CA LEU A 15 -3.31 3.88 13.12
C LEU A 15 -2.54 2.59 13.37
N GLN A 16 -1.56 2.59 14.26
CA GLN A 16 -0.87 1.38 14.69
C GLN A 16 -1.83 0.44 15.43
N GLN A 17 -2.70 0.99 16.28
CA GLN A 17 -3.74 0.21 16.95
C GLN A 17 -4.70 -0.43 15.93
N LEU A 18 -5.19 0.34 14.96
CA LEU A 18 -6.02 -0.20 13.88
C LEU A 18 -5.31 -1.33 13.11
N ASN A 19 -3.99 -1.22 12.88
CA ASN A 19 -3.22 -2.28 12.24
C ASN A 19 -3.20 -3.58 13.04
N ARG A 20 -3.10 -3.50 14.37
CA ARG A 20 -3.16 -4.66 15.25
C ARG A 20 -4.54 -5.32 15.28
N GLU A 21 -5.61 -4.51 15.27
CA GLU A 21 -6.99 -4.97 15.39
C GLU A 21 -7.61 -5.43 14.05
N ALA A 22 -7.05 -4.97 12.93
CA ALA A 22 -7.52 -5.31 11.60
C ALA A 22 -6.44 -6.04 10.76
N PRO A 23 -6.05 -7.28 11.10
CA PRO A 23 -5.12 -8.05 10.29
C PRO A 23 -5.70 -8.35 8.91
N MET A 24 -4.82 -8.58 7.94
CA MET A 24 -5.21 -9.00 6.60
C MET A 24 -5.45 -10.51 6.59
N HIS A 25 -6.61 -10.91 6.08
CA HIS A 25 -6.99 -12.32 5.93
C HIS A 25 -6.97 -12.74 4.46
N GLY A 26 -6.43 -13.89 4.21
CA GLY A 26 -6.39 -14.60 2.93
C GLY A 26 -6.11 -16.07 3.20
N ASN A 27 -5.31 -16.72 2.38
CA ASN A 27 -4.80 -18.07 2.68
C ASN A 27 -3.93 -18.09 3.95
N LEU A 28 -3.35 -16.95 4.29
CA LEU A 28 -2.64 -16.67 5.54
C LEU A 28 -3.24 -15.45 6.21
N THR A 29 -3.12 -15.35 7.52
CA THR A 29 -3.41 -14.11 8.25
C THR A 29 -2.12 -13.35 8.47
N ILE A 30 -2.04 -12.14 7.95
CA ILE A 30 -0.87 -11.27 8.07
C ILE A 30 -1.21 -10.07 8.93
N ARG A 31 -0.45 -9.88 10.00
CA ARG A 31 -0.43 -8.65 10.78
C ARG A 31 0.80 -7.85 10.40
N VAL A 32 0.60 -6.60 10.07
CA VAL A 32 1.69 -5.67 9.75
C VAL A 32 1.85 -4.70 10.92
N GLU A 33 3.00 -4.72 11.54
CA GLU A 33 3.36 -3.73 12.57
C GLU A 33 4.29 -2.68 11.96
N ARG A 34 4.02 -1.41 12.27
CA ARG A 34 4.77 -0.26 11.73
C ARG A 34 5.30 0.62 12.86
N ILE A 35 5.95 -0.02 13.82
CA ILE A 35 6.54 0.65 14.98
C ILE A 35 7.91 1.21 14.61
N PRO A 36 8.26 2.43 15.05
CA PRO A 36 7.45 3.37 15.82
C PRO A 36 6.53 4.25 14.95
N ASP A 37 6.59 4.15 13.63
CA ASP A 37 6.05 5.13 12.71
C ASP A 37 5.24 4.47 11.58
N PHE A 38 3.92 4.68 11.62
CA PHE A 38 2.99 4.18 10.60
C PHE A 38 3.31 4.72 9.20
N PHE A 39 3.76 5.95 9.09
CA PHE A 39 3.96 6.65 7.82
C PHE A 39 5.33 6.39 7.18
N ALA A 40 6.29 5.81 7.92
CA ALA A 40 7.68 5.66 7.47
C ALA A 40 7.82 4.96 6.11
N ILE A 41 7.06 3.88 5.88
CA ILE A 41 7.11 3.15 4.59
C ILE A 41 6.53 4.01 3.47
N ASN A 42 5.46 4.76 3.75
CA ASN A 42 4.81 5.59 2.74
C ASN A 42 5.73 6.75 2.32
N ARG A 43 6.45 7.37 3.28
CA ARG A 43 7.46 8.40 2.99
C ARG A 43 8.60 7.90 2.10
N ARG A 44 8.98 6.62 2.22
CA ARG A 44 10.04 6.01 1.39
C ARG A 44 9.59 5.70 -0.04
N ILE A 45 8.30 5.53 -0.26
CA ILE A 45 7.74 5.28 -1.60
C ILE A 45 7.73 6.57 -2.40
N GLY A 46 7.31 7.66 -1.78
CA GLY A 46 7.19 8.96 -2.41
C GLY A 46 6.07 9.81 -1.80
N PRO A 47 5.62 10.86 -2.47
CA PRO A 47 4.48 11.64 -2.02
C PRO A 47 3.25 10.75 -1.80
N PHE A 48 2.58 10.91 -0.66
CA PHE A 48 1.44 10.09 -0.30
C PHE A 48 0.35 10.89 0.39
N LYS A 49 -0.86 10.33 0.40
CA LYS A 49 -2.00 10.84 1.15
C LYS A 49 -2.68 9.70 1.88
N THR A 50 -2.86 9.82 3.18
CA THR A 50 -3.59 8.87 4.01
C THR A 50 -4.90 9.49 4.44
N MET A 51 -6.01 8.81 4.18
CA MET A 51 -7.36 9.22 4.52
C MET A 51 -7.89 8.34 5.64
N LEU A 52 -8.55 8.94 6.61
CA LEU A 52 -9.20 8.28 7.72
C LEU A 52 -10.72 8.39 7.61
N ALA A 53 -11.41 7.30 7.93
CA ALA A 53 -12.82 7.33 8.29
C ALA A 53 -12.93 7.35 9.80
N GLU A 54 -13.64 8.32 10.34
CA GLU A 54 -13.85 8.50 11.76
C GLU A 54 -15.33 8.41 12.14
N SER A 55 -15.58 7.88 13.32
CA SER A 55 -16.90 7.88 13.97
C SER A 55 -16.75 8.30 15.42
N GLY A 56 -17.18 9.52 15.75
CA GLY A 56 -16.80 10.14 17.02
C GLY A 56 -15.27 10.26 17.12
N ASN A 57 -14.69 9.78 18.21
CA ASN A 57 -13.25 9.82 18.47
C ASN A 57 -12.54 8.52 18.07
N ARG A 58 -13.18 7.64 17.27
CA ARG A 58 -12.60 6.34 16.86
C ARG A 58 -12.31 6.30 15.37
N ILE A 59 -11.16 5.77 15.01
CA ILE A 59 -10.83 5.47 13.61
C ILE A 59 -11.64 4.24 13.18
N ALA A 60 -12.56 4.44 12.25
CA ALA A 60 -13.36 3.39 11.63
C ALA A 60 -12.65 2.71 10.47
N GLY A 61 -11.68 3.40 9.84
CA GLY A 61 -10.90 2.83 8.74
C GLY A 61 -9.83 3.78 8.21
N VAL A 62 -8.97 3.24 7.37
CA VAL A 62 -7.86 3.94 6.71
C VAL A 62 -7.70 3.49 5.27
N LEU A 63 -7.24 4.40 4.43
CA LEU A 63 -6.77 4.14 3.07
C LEU A 63 -5.62 5.09 2.77
N THR A 64 -4.53 4.57 2.22
CA THR A 64 -3.39 5.36 1.76
C THR A 64 -3.23 5.22 0.26
N ILE A 65 -2.89 6.32 -0.39
CA ILE A 65 -2.39 6.34 -1.74
C ILE A 65 -1.02 7.01 -1.76
N ALA A 66 -0.07 6.37 -2.42
CA ALA A 66 1.25 6.93 -2.66
C ALA A 66 1.51 6.96 -4.16
N ARG A 67 2.39 7.85 -4.60
CA ARG A 67 2.84 7.88 -5.99
C ARG A 67 4.34 7.75 -6.05
N HIS A 68 4.82 7.18 -7.12
CA HIS A 68 6.24 7.12 -7.44
C HIS A 68 6.45 6.99 -8.94
N PRO A 69 7.59 7.47 -9.47
CA PRO A 69 7.95 7.19 -10.85
C PRO A 69 8.31 5.71 -11.01
N ALA A 70 7.96 5.14 -12.14
CA ALA A 70 8.41 3.82 -12.56
C ALA A 70 8.71 3.81 -14.06
N VAL A 71 9.63 2.95 -14.46
CA VAL A 71 9.96 2.77 -15.89
C VAL A 71 9.08 1.66 -16.44
N LEU A 72 8.23 2.01 -17.41
CA LEU A 72 7.37 1.06 -18.11
C LEU A 72 7.62 1.23 -19.62
N GLN A 73 8.00 0.13 -20.27
CA GLN A 73 8.30 0.14 -21.71
C GLN A 73 9.33 1.22 -22.08
N GLY A 74 10.38 1.37 -21.26
CA GLY A 74 11.44 2.35 -21.46
C GLY A 74 11.07 3.81 -21.20
N LYS A 75 9.87 4.09 -20.68
CA LYS A 75 9.42 5.45 -20.37
C LYS A 75 9.16 5.60 -18.87
N VAL A 76 9.58 6.74 -18.31
CA VAL A 76 9.22 7.08 -16.93
C VAL A 76 7.74 7.50 -16.89
N GLN A 77 6.97 6.85 -16.04
CA GLN A 77 5.54 7.10 -15.84
C GLN A 77 5.25 7.33 -14.35
N GLU A 78 4.27 8.17 -14.06
CA GLU A 78 3.78 8.40 -12.69
C GLU A 78 2.75 7.34 -12.31
N ILE A 79 3.12 6.54 -11.32
CA ILE A 79 2.30 5.41 -10.85
C ILE A 79 1.74 5.71 -9.48
N GLY A 80 0.41 5.57 -9.35
CA GLY A 80 -0.28 5.58 -8.07
C GLY A 80 -0.40 4.16 -7.48
N VAL A 81 -0.12 3.99 -6.20
CA VAL A 81 -0.32 2.73 -5.49
C VAL A 81 -1.30 2.89 -4.34
N ILE A 82 -2.36 2.08 -4.35
CA ILE A 82 -3.35 2.01 -3.27
C ILE A 82 -2.80 1.09 -2.19
N ARG A 83 -2.79 1.58 -0.95
CA ARG A 83 -2.22 0.87 0.20
C ARG A 83 -3.12 1.00 1.43
N ASP A 84 -2.85 0.18 2.41
CA ASP A 84 -3.38 0.29 3.77
C ASP A 84 -4.91 0.33 3.88
N ILE A 85 -5.63 -0.25 2.91
CA ILE A 85 -7.08 -0.33 3.02
C ILE A 85 -7.43 -1.22 4.21
N LYS A 86 -7.95 -0.61 5.27
CA LYS A 86 -8.42 -1.31 6.46
C LYS A 86 -9.69 -0.68 7.01
N ILE A 87 -10.58 -1.55 7.47
CA ILE A 87 -11.78 -1.14 8.23
C ILE A 87 -11.72 -1.87 9.56
N HIS A 88 -11.84 -1.09 10.63
CA HIS A 88 -11.92 -1.63 11.99
C HIS A 88 -13.05 -2.66 12.10
N PRO A 89 -12.85 -3.79 12.79
CA PRO A 89 -13.86 -4.85 12.88
C PRO A 89 -15.26 -4.37 13.27
N ASP A 90 -15.38 -3.47 14.24
CA ASP A 90 -16.65 -2.92 14.71
C ASP A 90 -17.39 -2.08 13.66
N PHE A 91 -16.69 -1.58 12.66
CA PHE A 91 -17.27 -0.74 11.60
C PHE A 91 -17.42 -1.46 10.26
N ARG A 92 -17.20 -2.78 10.23
CA ARG A 92 -17.47 -3.59 9.04
C ARG A 92 -18.98 -3.62 8.77
N GLY A 93 -19.35 -3.39 7.51
CA GLY A 93 -20.75 -3.26 7.11
C GLY A 93 -21.32 -1.84 7.25
N SER A 94 -20.56 -0.90 7.86
CA SER A 94 -20.92 0.52 7.86
C SER A 94 -20.57 1.21 6.53
N THR A 95 -20.88 2.50 6.42
CA THR A 95 -20.52 3.33 5.25
C THR A 95 -19.04 3.73 5.21
N ALA A 96 -18.21 3.33 6.17
CA ALA A 96 -16.80 3.76 6.29
C ALA A 96 -15.98 3.41 5.05
N LEU A 97 -16.05 2.16 4.60
CA LEU A 97 -15.33 1.72 3.39
C LEU A 97 -15.79 2.50 2.15
N TYR A 98 -17.11 2.59 1.94
CA TYR A 98 -17.66 3.31 0.79
C TYR A 98 -17.21 4.77 0.75
N ARG A 99 -17.28 5.48 1.90
CA ARG A 99 -16.86 6.89 1.98
C ARG A 99 -15.37 7.07 1.72
N LEU A 100 -14.51 6.19 2.30
CA LEU A 100 -13.07 6.19 2.01
C LEU A 100 -12.80 6.01 0.52
N LEU A 101 -13.43 5.01 -0.10
CA LEU A 101 -13.23 4.69 -1.51
C LEU A 101 -13.75 5.80 -2.42
N TYR A 102 -14.89 6.40 -2.09
CA TYR A 102 -15.42 7.53 -2.85
C TYR A 102 -14.48 8.75 -2.80
N THR A 103 -14.04 9.13 -1.60
CA THR A 103 -13.09 10.25 -1.41
C THR A 103 -11.76 9.96 -2.11
N PHE A 104 -11.29 8.71 -1.99
CA PHE A 104 -10.10 8.25 -2.71
C PHE A 104 -10.26 8.39 -4.23
N LEU A 105 -11.38 7.93 -4.78
CA LEU A 105 -11.63 8.00 -6.22
C LEU A 105 -11.65 9.44 -6.73
N GLN A 106 -12.31 10.34 -6.02
CA GLN A 106 -12.30 11.77 -6.35
C GLN A 106 -10.88 12.33 -6.36
N TYR A 107 -10.07 11.98 -5.37
CA TYR A 107 -8.66 12.37 -5.34
C TYR A 107 -7.87 11.74 -6.49
N ALA A 108 -8.00 10.44 -6.73
CA ALA A 108 -7.29 9.74 -7.79
C ALA A 108 -7.60 10.32 -9.18
N LEU A 109 -8.87 10.63 -9.46
CA LEU A 109 -9.29 11.24 -10.72
C LEU A 109 -8.78 12.67 -10.90
N SER A 110 -8.51 13.40 -9.81
CA SER A 110 -7.90 14.73 -9.88
C SER A 110 -6.40 14.68 -10.19
N GLN A 111 -5.77 13.52 -10.01
CA GLN A 111 -4.36 13.31 -10.31
C GLN A 111 -4.20 12.82 -11.76
N LYS A 112 -3.15 13.26 -12.42
CA LYS A 112 -2.81 12.81 -13.77
C LYS A 112 -1.81 11.65 -13.68
N TRP A 113 -2.23 10.53 -13.11
CA TRP A 113 -1.39 9.32 -13.07
C TRP A 113 -1.64 8.45 -14.29
N ASP A 114 -0.56 7.91 -14.84
CA ASP A 114 -0.64 7.03 -15.99
C ASP A 114 -1.24 5.67 -15.59
N ILE A 115 -0.89 5.18 -14.41
CA ILE A 115 -1.35 3.90 -13.87
C ILE A 115 -1.69 4.04 -12.39
N LEU A 116 -2.76 3.36 -12.01
CA LEU A 116 -3.13 3.15 -10.61
C LEU A 116 -3.22 1.65 -10.34
N TYR A 117 -2.49 1.16 -9.34
CA TYR A 117 -2.52 -0.26 -9.00
C TYR A 117 -2.74 -0.50 -7.51
N ALA A 118 -3.19 -1.70 -7.20
CA ALA A 118 -3.34 -2.20 -5.85
C ALA A 118 -2.90 -3.67 -5.77
N THR A 119 -2.51 -4.11 -4.60
CA THR A 119 -2.18 -5.51 -4.35
C THR A 119 -3.14 -6.11 -3.32
N ALA A 120 -3.54 -7.35 -3.55
CA ALA A 120 -4.39 -8.10 -2.63
C ALA A 120 -3.74 -9.42 -2.25
N LEU A 121 -3.90 -9.82 -1.00
CA LEU A 121 -3.45 -11.13 -0.54
C LEU A 121 -4.30 -12.22 -1.21
N LYS A 122 -3.65 -13.24 -1.76
CA LYS A 122 -4.35 -14.40 -2.34
C LYS A 122 -5.29 -15.02 -1.30
N GLY A 123 -6.51 -15.31 -1.72
CA GLY A 123 -7.57 -15.82 -0.83
C GLY A 123 -8.35 -14.74 -0.08
N ASN A 124 -8.02 -13.45 -0.21
CA ASN A 124 -8.83 -12.36 0.32
C ASN A 124 -10.01 -12.06 -0.61
N ALA A 125 -11.02 -12.94 -0.59
CA ALA A 125 -12.17 -12.86 -1.48
C ALA A 125 -12.93 -11.52 -1.40
N LYS A 126 -12.98 -10.90 -0.21
CA LYS A 126 -13.65 -9.60 -0.02
C LYS A 126 -12.96 -8.48 -0.79
N VAL A 127 -11.64 -8.38 -0.69
CA VAL A 127 -10.85 -7.36 -1.40
C VAL A 127 -10.86 -7.64 -2.89
N ILE A 128 -10.69 -8.88 -3.32
CA ILE A 128 -10.74 -9.27 -4.74
C ILE A 128 -12.11 -8.93 -5.35
N SER A 129 -13.20 -9.23 -4.65
CA SER A 129 -14.56 -8.86 -5.10
C SER A 129 -14.77 -7.33 -5.20
N LEU A 130 -14.16 -6.57 -4.28
CA LEU A 130 -14.18 -5.10 -4.31
C LEU A 130 -13.45 -4.56 -5.54
N MET A 131 -12.27 -5.10 -5.84
CA MET A 131 -11.48 -4.75 -7.03
C MET A 131 -12.19 -5.11 -8.33
N GLY A 132 -13.09 -6.09 -8.33
CA GLY A 132 -13.96 -6.46 -9.46
C GLY A 132 -15.15 -5.53 -9.71
N GLY A 133 -15.11 -4.29 -9.20
CA GLY A 133 -16.16 -3.28 -9.45
C GLY A 133 -17.33 -3.34 -8.46
N ARG A 134 -17.26 -4.13 -7.39
CA ARG A 134 -18.28 -4.13 -6.34
C ARG A 134 -18.29 -2.80 -5.58
N ALA A 135 -19.45 -2.39 -5.12
CA ALA A 135 -19.66 -1.13 -4.41
C ALA A 135 -19.44 0.14 -5.27
N GLY A 136 -19.62 0.06 -6.59
CA GLY A 136 -19.53 1.22 -7.49
C GLY A 136 -18.12 1.73 -7.74
N LEU A 137 -17.11 0.93 -7.41
CA LEU A 137 -15.72 1.24 -7.76
C LEU A 137 -15.44 0.94 -9.24
N PRO A 138 -14.46 1.63 -9.85
CA PRO A 138 -13.94 1.22 -11.14
C PRO A 138 -13.43 -0.22 -11.08
N PHE A 139 -13.66 -0.95 -12.16
CA PHE A 139 -13.10 -2.29 -12.32
C PHE A 139 -11.57 -2.19 -12.45
N LEU A 140 -10.85 -2.93 -11.62
CA LEU A 140 -9.40 -3.06 -11.70
C LEU A 140 -9.06 -4.32 -12.50
N VAL A 141 -8.28 -4.15 -13.56
CA VAL A 141 -7.83 -5.27 -14.39
C VAL A 141 -6.77 -6.06 -13.65
N PRO A 142 -6.91 -7.39 -13.49
CA PRO A 142 -5.87 -8.22 -12.92
C PRO A 142 -4.60 -8.19 -13.79
N ALA A 143 -3.49 -7.67 -13.25
CA ALA A 143 -2.22 -7.55 -13.98
C ALA A 143 -1.31 -8.78 -13.80
N GLY A 144 -1.52 -9.59 -12.76
CA GLY A 144 -0.73 -10.78 -12.51
C GLY A 144 -0.65 -11.17 -11.04
N HIS A 145 0.25 -12.11 -10.74
CA HIS A 145 0.53 -12.58 -9.39
C HIS A 145 2.03 -12.46 -9.13
N PHE A 146 2.39 -12.07 -7.91
CA PHE A 146 3.77 -12.10 -7.46
C PHE A 146 3.88 -12.90 -6.16
N VAL A 147 5.06 -13.43 -5.89
CA VAL A 147 5.37 -14.15 -4.66
C VAL A 147 6.39 -13.35 -3.88
N GLN A 148 6.05 -13.02 -2.64
CA GLN A 148 6.98 -12.36 -1.73
C GLN A 148 7.70 -13.42 -0.90
N TYR A 149 9.02 -13.46 -1.01
CA TYR A 149 9.88 -14.29 -0.17
C TYR A 149 10.42 -13.46 0.99
N ASN A 150 10.22 -13.93 2.22
CA ASN A 150 10.81 -13.34 3.40
C ASN A 150 12.04 -14.16 3.78
N LEU A 151 13.23 -13.58 3.58
CA LEU A 151 14.49 -14.22 3.93
C LEU A 151 14.89 -13.81 5.34
N LEU A 152 15.04 -14.80 6.22
CA LEU A 152 15.63 -14.56 7.54
C LEU A 152 17.15 -14.58 7.38
N PRO A 153 17.86 -13.45 7.65
CA PRO A 153 19.29 -13.44 7.56
C PRO A 153 19.90 -14.38 8.61
N LYS A 154 20.73 -15.30 8.18
CA LYS A 154 21.53 -16.12 9.11
C LYS A 154 22.58 -15.22 9.78
N ARG A 155 22.82 -15.42 11.05
CA ARG A 155 23.73 -14.61 11.89
C ARG A 155 25.16 -14.50 11.35
N ARG A 156 25.61 -15.39 10.46
CA ARG A 156 26.90 -15.35 9.80
C ARG A 156 26.75 -15.86 8.37
N TYR A 157 26.77 -14.96 7.42
CA TYR A 157 27.02 -15.29 6.04
C TYR A 157 28.53 -15.27 5.83
N ARG A 158 29.15 -16.44 5.67
CA ARG A 158 30.49 -16.52 5.12
C ARG A 158 30.35 -16.46 3.60
N GLY A 159 30.29 -15.25 3.07
CA GLY A 159 30.21 -15.02 1.64
C GLY A 159 31.46 -15.54 0.94
N THR A 160 31.27 -16.18 -0.20
CA THR A 160 32.36 -16.36 -1.15
C THR A 160 32.63 -15.01 -1.80
N THR A 161 33.89 -14.67 -1.98
CA THR A 161 34.41 -13.42 -2.54
C THR A 161 34.02 -13.12 -4.02
N ARG A 162 32.99 -13.79 -4.54
CA ARG A 162 32.55 -13.60 -5.94
C ARG A 162 31.62 -12.40 -6.15
N TYR A 163 31.10 -11.79 -5.09
CA TYR A 163 30.16 -10.68 -5.18
C TYR A 163 30.64 -9.54 -4.30
N GLN A 164 30.65 -8.36 -4.86
CA GLN A 164 30.87 -7.14 -4.13
C GLN A 164 29.55 -6.64 -3.58
N ILE A 165 29.48 -6.41 -2.27
CA ILE A 165 28.31 -5.73 -1.66
C ILE A 165 28.52 -4.24 -1.88
N LEU A 166 27.67 -3.62 -2.68
CA LEU A 166 27.64 -2.18 -2.84
C LEU A 166 26.90 -1.58 -1.64
N THR A 167 27.58 -0.76 -0.89
CA THR A 167 27.03 0.00 0.25
C THR A 167 26.68 1.43 -0.13
N GLU A 168 27.03 1.86 -1.33
CA GLU A 168 26.79 3.17 -1.89
C GLU A 168 25.53 3.18 -2.75
N GLU A 169 25.04 4.38 -3.06
CA GLU A 169 23.93 4.53 -4.01
C GLU A 169 24.23 3.85 -5.35
N PRO A 170 23.25 3.22 -5.99
CA PRO A 170 23.47 2.53 -7.26
C PRO A 170 24.05 3.47 -8.29
N SER A 171 25.13 3.06 -8.95
CA SER A 171 25.70 3.82 -10.06
C SER A 171 24.71 3.95 -11.23
N ALA A 172 24.87 4.98 -12.05
CA ALA A 172 24.06 5.16 -13.26
C ALA A 172 24.10 3.91 -14.17
N ASP A 173 25.25 3.20 -14.22
CA ASP A 173 25.42 1.97 -14.99
C ASP A 173 24.57 0.82 -14.43
N LEU A 174 24.46 0.69 -13.11
CA LEU A 174 23.63 -0.32 -12.47
C LEU A 174 22.13 -0.04 -12.70
N LEU A 175 21.75 1.22 -12.60
CA LEU A 175 20.38 1.64 -12.92
C LEU A 175 20.06 1.41 -14.40
N SER A 176 20.99 1.71 -15.31
CA SER A 176 20.86 1.44 -16.74
C SER A 176 20.73 -0.04 -17.03
N PHE A 177 21.53 -0.89 -16.35
CA PHE A 177 21.43 -2.34 -16.48
C PHE A 177 20.02 -2.85 -16.12
N PHE A 178 19.45 -2.42 -15.00
CA PHE A 178 18.11 -2.84 -14.60
C PHE A 178 17.01 -2.28 -15.51
N ASN A 179 17.15 -1.04 -15.97
CA ASN A 179 16.16 -0.41 -16.86
C ASN A 179 16.14 -1.03 -18.27
N ASN A 180 17.21 -1.66 -18.70
CA ASN A 180 17.30 -2.33 -20.02
C ASN A 180 16.87 -3.80 -19.97
N TRP A 181 16.54 -4.34 -18.79
CA TRP A 181 16.17 -5.75 -18.61
C TRP A 181 14.66 -6.01 -18.78
N TYR A 182 13.87 -4.98 -18.96
CA TYR A 182 12.44 -5.00 -19.23
C TYR A 182 12.17 -4.23 -20.52
#